data_116be14155b04a4e36ef3cbed1060768
#
_entry.id   116be14155b04a4e36ef3cbed1060768
#
_cell.length_a   1.000
_cell.length_b   1.000
_cell.length_c   1.000
_cell.angle_alpha   90.00
_cell.angle_beta   90.00
_cell.angle_gamma   90.00
#
_symmetry.space_group_name_H-M   'P 1'
#
loop_
_entity.id
_entity.type
_entity.pdbx_description
1 polymer ?
#
loop_
_entity_poly.entity_id
_entity_poly.type
_entity_poly.pdbx_seq_one_letter_code
_entity_poly.pdbx_strand_id
1 'polypeptide(L)'
;SGCNFASQGRSNEEIRLADPEETGQGTTAETAANVNEVDPEYYLGETTFIGDSRTNGLLTYQLLPPEQVFAIDGSTQKTIRDDPFIQLGPDSDRLTVEQAVEQRQPHRLVIAFGVNAIPLMTEEEFMQEYDLLIDQLTGVSPNSRIVIQAILPVSGWKYQEMSYLTNENIDHYNRLLKEYSEENSYIFFDISSEFKDEEGNLAREFDAGDGLHFNQNFYQRYIQLLIQYQP
;
A
#
# COMPACT_ATOMS: atom_id res chain seq x y z
N SER A 1 47.00 -65.33 -31.25
CA SER A 1 47.80 -64.29 -30.63
C SER A 1 47.00 -63.01 -30.58
N GLY A 2 46.41 -62.78 -29.48
CA GLY A 2 45.59 -61.60 -29.23
C GLY A 2 46.27 -60.76 -28.16
N CYS A 3 46.28 -59.46 -28.37
CA CYS A 3 46.66 -58.49 -27.36
C CYS A 3 45.44 -57.75 -26.92
N ASN A 4 45.11 -57.89 -25.65
CA ASN A 4 44.14 -57.07 -24.92
C ASN A 4 44.73 -55.71 -24.58
N PHE A 5 43.99 -54.62 -24.88
CA PHE A 5 44.21 -53.31 -24.26
C PHE A 5 42.99 -52.97 -23.38
N ALA A 6 43.28 -52.88 -22.10
CA ALA A 6 42.36 -52.43 -21.09
C ALA A 6 42.28 -50.89 -21.14
N SER A 7 41.11 -50.34 -21.29
CA SER A 7 40.85 -48.91 -21.09
C SER A 7 40.38 -48.69 -19.65
N GLN A 8 41.11 -47.88 -18.92
CA GLN A 8 40.74 -47.41 -17.59
C GLN A 8 39.60 -46.42 -17.67
N GLY A 9 38.48 -46.75 -17.03
CA GLY A 9 37.38 -45.82 -16.78
C GLY A 9 37.75 -44.81 -15.69
N ARG A 10 37.63 -43.55 -15.99
CA ARG A 10 37.63 -42.48 -14.99
C ARG A 10 36.21 -42.34 -14.43
N SER A 11 36.12 -42.57 -13.12
CA SER A 11 34.92 -42.27 -12.33
C SER A 11 34.70 -40.77 -12.30
N ASN A 12 33.53 -40.34 -12.79
CA ASN A 12 33.01 -39.01 -12.52
C ASN A 12 32.46 -38.98 -11.07
N GLU A 13 33.16 -38.31 -10.20
CA GLU A 13 32.59 -37.86 -8.93
C GLU A 13 31.58 -36.77 -9.20
N GLU A 14 30.31 -37.09 -9.03
CA GLU A 14 29.22 -36.09 -8.91
C GLU A 14 29.43 -35.29 -7.63
N ILE A 15 29.79 -34.03 -7.79
CA ILE A 15 29.75 -33.05 -6.69
C ILE A 15 28.28 -32.79 -6.38
N ARG A 16 27.78 -33.40 -5.31
CA ARG A 16 26.50 -32.99 -4.69
C ARG A 16 26.71 -31.63 -4.06
N LEU A 17 26.11 -30.60 -4.67
CA LEU A 17 25.89 -29.32 -4.03
C LEU A 17 24.87 -29.54 -2.90
N ALA A 18 25.25 -29.16 -1.70
CA ALA A 18 24.40 -29.19 -0.53
C ALA A 18 23.25 -28.19 -0.75
N ASP A 19 22.03 -28.63 -0.47
CA ASP A 19 20.85 -27.77 -0.40
C ASP A 19 21.08 -26.66 0.64
N PRO A 20 20.79 -25.39 0.31
CA PRO A 20 20.75 -24.35 1.33
C PRO A 20 19.52 -24.60 2.20
N GLU A 21 19.75 -24.75 3.49
CA GLU A 21 18.70 -24.75 4.51
C GLU A 21 17.80 -23.54 4.32
N GLU A 22 16.49 -23.79 4.19
CA GLU A 22 15.43 -22.80 4.26
C GLU A 22 15.45 -22.12 5.64
N THR A 23 16.10 -20.98 5.74
CA THR A 23 15.79 -20.03 6.80
C THR A 23 14.66 -19.15 6.29
N GLY A 24 13.43 -19.51 6.69
CA GLY A 24 12.25 -18.70 6.43
C GLY A 24 12.35 -17.32 7.09
N GLN A 25 12.67 -16.34 6.31
CA GLN A 25 12.29 -14.94 6.56
C GLN A 25 11.39 -14.53 5.41
N GLY A 26 10.10 -14.48 5.70
CA GLY A 26 9.10 -13.98 4.78
C GLY A 26 9.34 -12.50 4.50
N THR A 27 9.96 -12.21 3.38
CA THR A 27 9.93 -10.89 2.76
C THR A 27 8.58 -10.74 2.06
N THR A 28 7.63 -10.09 2.73
CA THR A 28 6.36 -9.69 2.14
C THR A 28 6.51 -8.43 1.29
N ALA A 29 7.48 -8.44 0.39
CA ALA A 29 7.54 -7.51 -0.74
C ALA A 29 7.22 -8.29 -2.03
N GLU A 30 6.27 -9.22 -1.94
CA GLU A 30 5.77 -9.91 -3.14
C GLU A 30 4.57 -9.17 -3.68
N THR A 31 4.83 -8.21 -4.55
CA THR A 31 4.10 -8.08 -5.81
C THR A 31 4.55 -6.85 -6.57
N ALA A 32 5.64 -6.89 -7.21
CA ALA A 32 5.89 -6.10 -8.41
C ALA A 32 7.09 -6.72 -9.16
N ALA A 33 6.87 -7.90 -9.68
CA ALA A 33 7.78 -8.43 -10.68
C ALA A 33 7.48 -7.79 -12.02
N ASN A 34 8.44 -7.03 -12.54
CA ASN A 34 8.56 -6.61 -13.92
C ASN A 34 7.47 -5.73 -14.51
N VAL A 35 7.52 -4.48 -14.16
CA VAL A 35 7.05 -3.44 -15.05
C VAL A 35 8.28 -2.66 -15.49
N ASN A 36 8.38 -2.29 -16.78
CA ASN A 36 9.35 -1.34 -17.25
C ASN A 36 9.41 -0.17 -16.27
N GLU A 37 10.57 0.10 -15.67
CA GLU A 37 10.74 1.24 -14.77
C GLU A 37 10.29 2.50 -15.51
N VAL A 38 9.17 3.03 -15.05
CA VAL A 38 8.63 4.28 -15.57
C VAL A 38 9.37 5.41 -14.85
N ASP A 39 9.59 6.52 -15.57
CA ASP A 39 10.18 7.71 -14.98
C ASP A 39 9.43 8.09 -13.66
N PRO A 40 10.14 8.34 -12.54
CA PRO A 40 9.51 8.60 -11.24
C PRO A 40 8.55 9.79 -11.23
N GLU A 41 8.85 10.88 -11.94
CA GLU A 41 7.97 12.05 -12.01
C GLU A 41 6.70 11.71 -12.79
N TYR A 42 6.84 10.97 -13.89
CA TYR A 42 5.69 10.49 -14.64
C TYR A 42 4.85 9.52 -13.82
N TYR A 43 5.47 8.55 -13.12
CA TYR A 43 4.76 7.61 -12.26
C TYR A 43 3.92 8.33 -11.22
N LEU A 44 4.52 9.27 -10.47
CA LEU A 44 3.81 10.05 -9.45
C LEU A 44 2.75 10.97 -10.08
N GLY A 45 3.05 11.61 -11.21
CA GLY A 45 2.14 12.52 -11.92
C GLY A 45 0.84 11.84 -12.37
N GLU A 46 0.92 10.57 -12.75
CA GLU A 46 -0.21 9.76 -13.21
C GLU A 46 -0.91 8.98 -12.06
N THR A 47 -0.52 9.25 -10.82
CA THR A 47 -1.09 8.61 -9.63
C THR A 47 -1.95 9.59 -8.83
N THR A 48 -3.12 9.15 -8.38
CA THR A 48 -3.98 9.88 -7.44
C THR A 48 -4.09 9.07 -6.15
N PHE A 49 -3.93 9.76 -5.02
CA PHE A 49 -3.96 9.19 -3.68
C PHE A 49 -5.28 9.57 -3.00
N ILE A 50 -6.00 8.58 -2.51
CA ILE A 50 -7.30 8.75 -1.86
C ILE A 50 -7.22 8.18 -0.44
N GLY A 51 -7.54 8.99 0.56
CA GLY A 51 -7.43 8.52 1.94
C GLY A 51 -7.84 9.52 3.01
N ASP A 52 -7.36 9.26 4.21
CA ASP A 52 -7.63 10.05 5.41
C ASP A 52 -6.47 11.01 5.76
N SER A 53 -6.37 11.41 7.05
CA SER A 53 -5.31 12.30 7.53
C SER A 53 -3.90 11.76 7.28
N ARG A 54 -3.71 10.45 7.24
CA ARG A 54 -2.42 9.83 6.93
C ARG A 54 -2.04 10.03 5.46
N THR A 55 -3.01 10.07 4.56
CA THR A 55 -2.79 10.43 3.15
C THR A 55 -2.62 11.95 2.98
N ASN A 56 -3.34 12.75 3.76
CA ASN A 56 -3.25 14.21 3.75
C ASN A 56 -1.84 14.73 4.11
N GLY A 57 -1.04 13.95 4.81
CA GLY A 57 0.37 14.27 5.07
C GLY A 57 1.21 14.51 3.81
N LEU A 58 0.85 13.92 2.67
CA LEU A 58 1.49 14.19 1.39
C LEU A 58 1.36 15.67 0.97
N LEU A 59 0.24 16.31 1.31
CA LEU A 59 0.01 17.75 1.13
C LEU A 59 0.70 18.55 2.24
N THR A 60 0.55 18.14 3.49
CA THR A 60 1.09 18.83 4.66
C THR A 60 2.62 19.02 4.54
N TYR A 61 3.33 18.01 4.06
CA TYR A 61 4.76 18.04 3.83
C TYR A 61 5.16 18.46 2.40
N GLN A 62 4.20 18.94 1.60
CA GLN A 62 4.41 19.50 0.26
C GLN A 62 5.15 18.54 -0.70
N LEU A 63 4.85 17.26 -0.63
CA LEU A 63 5.50 16.24 -1.47
C LEU A 63 4.78 16.02 -2.79
N LEU A 64 3.46 16.22 -2.81
CA LEU A 64 2.62 16.09 -4.00
C LEU A 64 1.66 17.28 -4.09
N PRO A 65 1.24 17.67 -5.29
CA PRO A 65 0.31 18.77 -5.48
C PRO A 65 -1.14 18.35 -5.14
N PRO A 66 -2.02 19.33 -4.81
CA PRO A 66 -3.40 19.06 -4.37
C PRO A 66 -4.25 18.25 -5.37
N GLU A 67 -3.98 18.38 -6.65
CA GLU A 67 -4.70 17.64 -7.70
C GLU A 67 -4.38 16.15 -7.75
N GLN A 68 -3.44 15.68 -6.97
CA GLN A 68 -3.06 14.27 -6.85
C GLN A 68 -3.47 13.64 -5.52
N VAL A 69 -3.92 14.42 -4.53
CA VAL A 69 -4.19 13.94 -3.17
C VAL A 69 -5.60 14.32 -2.74
N PHE A 70 -6.49 13.35 -2.71
CA PHE A 70 -7.88 13.49 -2.32
C PHE A 70 -8.06 12.89 -0.93
N ALA A 71 -7.85 13.70 0.10
CA ALA A 71 -7.84 13.25 1.49
C ALA A 71 -8.59 14.20 2.41
N ILE A 72 -9.33 13.63 3.35
CA ILE A 72 -10.02 14.35 4.44
C ILE A 72 -9.59 13.74 5.77
N ASP A 73 -9.18 14.57 6.71
CA ASP A 73 -8.85 14.16 8.07
C ASP A 73 -10.05 13.50 8.76
N GLY A 74 -9.82 12.33 9.35
CA GLY A 74 -10.85 11.57 10.05
C GLY A 74 -11.82 10.80 9.14
N SER A 75 -11.69 10.89 7.81
CA SER A 75 -12.57 10.16 6.89
C SER A 75 -12.33 8.65 6.89
N THR A 76 -13.33 7.95 6.40
CA THR A 76 -13.31 6.52 6.10
C THR A 76 -13.61 6.31 4.62
N GLN A 77 -13.43 5.10 4.12
CA GLN A 77 -13.84 4.71 2.76
C GLN A 77 -15.34 4.94 2.48
N LYS A 78 -16.15 5.06 3.53
CA LYS A 78 -17.57 5.43 3.44
C LYS A 78 -17.77 6.93 3.32
N THR A 79 -17.22 7.68 4.28
CA THR A 79 -17.54 9.12 4.41
C THR A 79 -16.89 9.99 3.34
N ILE A 80 -15.78 9.52 2.73
CA ILE A 80 -15.08 10.26 1.67
C ILE A 80 -15.88 10.38 0.38
N ARG A 81 -16.85 9.49 0.13
CA ARG A 81 -17.53 9.38 -1.17
C ARG A 81 -18.40 10.56 -1.54
N ASP A 82 -19.12 11.11 -0.57
CA ASP A 82 -20.22 12.04 -0.84
C ASP A 82 -19.88 13.51 -0.59
N ASP A 83 -18.70 13.78 -0.01
CA ASP A 83 -18.30 15.14 0.36
C ASP A 83 -17.59 15.84 -0.83
N PRO A 84 -18.13 16.99 -1.34
CA PRO A 84 -17.47 17.76 -2.39
C PRO A 84 -16.39 18.66 -1.79
N PHE A 85 -15.16 18.21 -1.77
CA PHE A 85 -14.03 18.94 -1.16
C PHE A 85 -12.87 19.20 -2.12
N ILE A 86 -12.82 18.54 -3.28
CA ILE A 86 -11.67 18.56 -4.19
C ILE A 86 -11.80 19.72 -5.17
N GLN A 87 -10.77 20.54 -5.30
CA GLN A 87 -10.63 21.57 -6.33
C GLN A 87 -9.46 21.22 -7.26
N LEU A 88 -9.74 21.02 -8.55
CA LEU A 88 -8.72 20.72 -9.57
C LEU A 88 -8.12 21.98 -10.19
N GLY A 89 -8.55 23.13 -9.76
CA GLY A 89 -8.02 24.44 -10.19
C GLY A 89 -8.51 25.56 -9.28
N PRO A 90 -7.87 26.73 -9.30
CA PRO A 90 -8.13 27.82 -8.35
C PRO A 90 -9.56 28.36 -8.38
N ASP A 91 -10.22 28.30 -9.53
CA ASP A 91 -11.58 28.81 -9.74
C ASP A 91 -12.59 27.68 -10.08
N SER A 92 -12.20 26.41 -9.87
CA SER A 92 -13.10 25.27 -10.13
C SER A 92 -14.09 25.05 -8.99
N ASP A 93 -15.25 24.49 -9.30
CA ASP A 93 -16.20 24.01 -8.31
C ASP A 93 -15.55 22.89 -7.47
N ARG A 94 -16.10 22.69 -6.26
CA ARG A 94 -15.72 21.56 -5.44
C ARG A 94 -16.36 20.29 -5.96
N LEU A 95 -15.57 19.25 -6.08
CA LEU A 95 -15.92 17.95 -6.62
C LEU A 95 -15.89 16.88 -5.53
N THR A 96 -16.76 15.89 -5.66
CA THR A 96 -16.60 14.62 -4.93
C THR A 96 -15.40 13.86 -5.48
N VAL A 97 -14.95 12.81 -4.77
CA VAL A 97 -13.85 11.93 -5.23
C VAL A 97 -14.17 11.31 -6.59
N GLU A 98 -15.39 10.83 -6.79
CA GLU A 98 -15.86 10.28 -8.06
C GLU A 98 -15.74 11.27 -9.21
N GLN A 99 -16.28 12.49 -9.02
CA GLN A 99 -16.23 13.54 -10.04
C GLN A 99 -14.80 13.97 -10.37
N ALA A 100 -13.94 14.07 -9.36
CA ALA A 100 -12.54 14.43 -9.55
C ALA A 100 -11.75 13.34 -10.28
N VAL A 101 -12.01 12.08 -9.98
CA VAL A 101 -11.42 10.92 -10.68
C VAL A 101 -11.93 10.85 -12.11
N GLU A 102 -13.22 11.10 -12.35
CA GLU A 102 -13.80 11.17 -13.71
C GLU A 102 -13.12 12.23 -14.57
N GLN A 103 -12.86 13.41 -14.02
CA GLN A 103 -12.19 14.48 -14.76
C GLN A 103 -10.70 14.22 -14.96
N ARG A 104 -10.03 13.67 -13.95
CA ARG A 104 -8.57 13.47 -13.99
C ARG A 104 -8.15 12.26 -14.80
N GLN A 105 -8.94 11.17 -14.81
CA GLN A 105 -8.61 9.88 -15.44
C GLN A 105 -7.19 9.40 -15.12
N PRO A 106 -6.80 9.25 -13.85
CA PRO A 106 -5.44 8.87 -13.48
C PRO A 106 -5.12 7.45 -13.91
N HIS A 107 -3.86 7.15 -14.21
CA HIS A 107 -3.45 5.77 -14.52
C HIS A 107 -3.52 4.86 -13.28
N ARG A 108 -3.39 5.44 -12.07
CA ARG A 108 -3.44 4.70 -10.79
C ARG A 108 -4.23 5.45 -9.74
N LEU A 109 -4.93 4.66 -8.96
CA LEU A 109 -5.62 5.11 -7.74
C LEU A 109 -5.03 4.35 -6.56
N VAL A 110 -4.30 5.03 -5.69
CA VAL A 110 -3.83 4.49 -4.41
C VAL A 110 -4.86 4.80 -3.34
N ILE A 111 -5.47 3.77 -2.77
CA ILE A 111 -6.56 3.87 -1.80
C ILE A 111 -6.04 3.44 -0.43
N ALA A 112 -6.11 4.32 0.57
CA ALA A 112 -5.52 4.13 1.88
C ALA A 112 -6.46 4.56 3.01
N PHE A 113 -7.26 3.63 3.52
CA PHE A 113 -8.15 3.81 4.66
C PHE A 113 -7.98 2.67 5.66
N GLY A 114 -8.38 2.90 6.91
CA GLY A 114 -8.47 1.84 7.89
C GLY A 114 -8.57 2.33 9.33
N VAL A 115 -7.62 3.14 9.78
CA VAL A 115 -7.50 3.52 11.19
C VAL A 115 -8.75 4.22 11.76
N ASN A 116 -9.48 4.95 10.95
CA ASN A 116 -10.73 5.59 11.36
C ASN A 116 -11.94 4.65 11.22
N ALA A 117 -11.87 3.67 10.33
CA ALA A 117 -12.96 2.74 10.06
C ALA A 117 -13.00 1.55 11.03
N ILE A 118 -11.85 0.99 11.38
CA ILE A 118 -11.73 -0.17 12.27
C ILE A 118 -12.52 0.00 13.59
N PRO A 119 -12.44 1.12 14.31
CA PRO A 119 -13.21 1.29 15.54
C PRO A 119 -14.69 1.57 15.34
N LEU A 120 -15.15 1.88 14.12
CA LEU A 120 -16.49 2.37 13.83
C LEU A 120 -17.37 1.37 13.09
N MET A 121 -16.78 0.36 12.45
CA MET A 121 -17.45 -0.56 11.54
C MET A 121 -17.26 -2.01 11.96
N THR A 122 -18.22 -2.87 11.66
CA THR A 122 -17.98 -4.31 11.64
C THR A 122 -17.04 -4.66 10.49
N GLU A 123 -16.41 -5.84 10.54
CA GLU A 123 -15.56 -6.33 9.46
C GLU A 123 -16.30 -6.39 8.12
N GLU A 124 -17.53 -6.87 8.12
CA GLU A 124 -18.39 -6.95 6.94
C GLU A 124 -18.69 -5.55 6.36
N GLU A 125 -19.06 -4.58 7.21
CA GLU A 125 -19.28 -3.19 6.79
C GLU A 125 -18.00 -2.57 6.23
N PHE A 126 -16.85 -2.82 6.89
CA PHE A 126 -15.56 -2.32 6.44
C PHE A 126 -15.24 -2.76 5.01
N MET A 127 -15.39 -4.05 4.71
CA MET A 127 -15.11 -4.60 3.38
C MET A 127 -16.15 -4.15 2.36
N GLN A 128 -17.43 -4.11 2.72
CA GLN A 128 -18.51 -3.61 1.85
C GLN A 128 -18.28 -2.14 1.45
N GLU A 129 -17.86 -1.29 2.37
CA GLU A 129 -17.62 0.13 2.07
C GLU A 129 -16.36 0.35 1.22
N TYR A 130 -15.36 -0.55 1.32
CA TYR A 130 -14.23 -0.58 0.38
C TYR A 130 -14.69 -0.94 -1.03
N ASP A 131 -15.49 -1.99 -1.16
CA ASP A 131 -16.04 -2.45 -2.42
C ASP A 131 -16.87 -1.35 -3.11
N LEU A 132 -17.77 -0.72 -2.36
CA LEU A 132 -18.61 0.38 -2.88
C LEU A 132 -17.77 1.58 -3.34
N LEU A 133 -16.70 1.95 -2.62
CA LEU A 133 -15.81 3.02 -3.05
C LEU A 133 -15.09 2.66 -4.36
N ILE A 134 -14.53 1.46 -4.44
CA ILE A 134 -13.78 1.01 -5.61
C ILE A 134 -14.70 0.86 -6.83
N ASP A 135 -15.90 0.31 -6.67
CA ASP A 135 -16.91 0.20 -7.74
C ASP A 135 -17.27 1.59 -8.30
N GLN A 136 -17.46 2.56 -7.43
CA GLN A 136 -17.76 3.94 -7.82
C GLN A 136 -16.61 4.55 -8.64
N LEU A 137 -15.37 4.36 -8.21
CA LEU A 137 -14.18 4.89 -8.89
C LEU A 137 -13.90 4.18 -10.22
N THR A 138 -14.01 2.86 -10.27
CA THR A 138 -13.83 2.08 -11.50
C THR A 138 -14.96 2.30 -12.50
N GLY A 139 -16.14 2.62 -12.04
CA GLY A 139 -17.29 3.01 -12.88
C GLY A 139 -17.01 4.26 -13.73
N VAL A 140 -16.30 5.24 -13.18
CA VAL A 140 -15.97 6.50 -13.89
C VAL A 140 -14.56 6.53 -14.48
N SER A 141 -13.65 5.67 -14.03
CA SER A 141 -12.28 5.56 -14.54
C SER A 141 -11.86 4.09 -14.70
N PRO A 142 -12.46 3.38 -15.67
CA PRO A 142 -12.30 1.92 -15.79
C PRO A 142 -10.90 1.48 -16.20
N ASN A 143 -10.07 2.38 -16.68
CA ASN A 143 -8.69 2.10 -17.07
C ASN A 143 -7.67 2.38 -15.94
N SER A 144 -8.12 2.94 -14.82
CA SER A 144 -7.24 3.16 -13.68
C SER A 144 -6.87 1.85 -13.01
N ARG A 145 -5.59 1.67 -12.73
CA ARG A 145 -5.11 0.57 -11.91
C ARG A 145 -5.43 0.85 -10.45
N ILE A 146 -6.08 -0.07 -9.77
CA ILE A 146 -6.40 0.03 -8.35
C ILE A 146 -5.23 -0.52 -7.53
N VAL A 147 -4.74 0.30 -6.61
CA VAL A 147 -3.71 -0.05 -5.63
C VAL A 147 -4.29 0.15 -4.25
N ILE A 148 -4.49 -0.93 -3.50
CA ILE A 148 -4.93 -0.87 -2.11
C ILE A 148 -3.68 -0.88 -1.23
N GLN A 149 -3.46 0.22 -0.53
CA GLN A 149 -2.35 0.33 0.41
C GLN A 149 -2.70 -0.36 1.72
N ALA A 150 -1.77 -1.17 2.23
CA ALA A 150 -1.89 -1.74 3.56
C ALA A 150 -2.08 -0.64 4.62
N ILE A 151 -2.91 -0.90 5.60
CA ILE A 151 -3.07 -0.05 6.77
C ILE A 151 -1.75 -0.08 7.55
N LEU A 152 -1.16 1.07 7.75
CA LEU A 152 0.13 1.21 8.39
C LEU A 152 0.02 1.15 9.93
N PRO A 153 1.10 0.78 10.64
CA PRO A 153 1.06 0.56 12.07
C PRO A 153 0.77 1.84 12.87
N VAL A 154 0.43 1.64 14.13
CA VAL A 154 0.35 2.67 15.18
C VAL A 154 1.37 2.39 16.26
N SER A 155 1.73 3.40 17.06
CA SER A 155 2.66 3.23 18.18
C SER A 155 2.07 2.32 19.27
N GLY A 156 2.91 1.52 19.94
CA GLY A 156 2.46 0.54 20.93
C GLY A 156 1.70 1.12 22.13
N TRP A 157 1.99 2.37 22.49
CA TRP A 157 1.28 3.06 23.57
C TRP A 157 -0.11 3.56 23.17
N LYS A 158 -0.41 3.65 21.86
CA LYS A 158 -1.71 4.14 21.34
C LYS A 158 -2.88 3.24 21.74
N TYR A 159 -2.64 1.96 21.96
CA TYR A 159 -3.66 1.00 22.41
C TYR A 159 -4.32 1.37 23.73
N GLN A 160 -3.61 2.09 24.60
CA GLN A 160 -4.16 2.55 25.86
C GLN A 160 -5.26 3.60 25.69
N GLU A 161 -5.21 4.35 24.58
CA GLU A 161 -6.19 5.36 24.24
C GLU A 161 -7.28 4.84 23.29
N MET A 162 -6.91 3.91 22.40
CA MET A 162 -7.78 3.38 21.34
C MET A 162 -7.71 1.85 21.30
N SER A 163 -8.39 1.18 22.24
CA SER A 163 -8.29 -0.27 22.47
C SER A 163 -8.64 -1.15 21.26
N TYR A 164 -9.41 -0.66 20.29
CA TYR A 164 -9.75 -1.37 19.05
C TYR A 164 -8.71 -1.20 17.95
N LEU A 165 -7.81 -0.26 18.08
CA LEU A 165 -6.78 0.05 17.09
C LEU A 165 -5.43 -0.52 17.54
N THR A 166 -5.33 -1.83 17.61
CA THR A 166 -4.07 -2.55 17.85
C THR A 166 -3.39 -2.93 16.56
N ASN A 167 -2.07 -3.09 16.55
CA ASN A 167 -1.36 -3.55 15.33
C ASN A 167 -1.74 -4.99 14.96
N GLU A 168 -2.11 -5.84 15.91
CA GLU A 168 -2.66 -7.17 15.64
C GLU A 168 -3.99 -7.07 14.86
N ASN A 169 -4.87 -6.16 15.26
CA ASN A 169 -6.13 -5.91 14.55
C ASN A 169 -5.90 -5.27 13.19
N ILE A 170 -4.97 -4.34 13.07
CA ILE A 170 -4.55 -3.76 11.78
C ILE A 170 -4.03 -4.86 10.84
N ASP A 171 -3.18 -5.76 11.33
CA ASP A 171 -2.66 -6.87 10.53
C ASP A 171 -3.77 -7.85 10.11
N HIS A 172 -4.82 -8.02 10.94
CA HIS A 172 -6.01 -8.79 10.56
C HIS A 172 -6.75 -8.14 9.37
N TYR A 173 -7.04 -6.84 9.46
CA TYR A 173 -7.68 -6.13 8.34
C TYR A 173 -6.81 -6.08 7.08
N ASN A 174 -5.49 -6.02 7.22
CA ASN A 174 -4.58 -6.11 6.10
C ASN A 174 -4.66 -7.46 5.38
N ARG A 175 -4.87 -8.56 6.10
CA ARG A 175 -5.12 -9.87 5.46
C ARG A 175 -6.40 -9.87 4.63
N LEU A 176 -7.49 -9.28 5.15
CA LEU A 176 -8.75 -9.16 4.41
C LEU A 176 -8.59 -8.31 3.16
N LEU A 177 -7.91 -7.17 3.26
CA LEU A 177 -7.65 -6.29 2.11
C LEU A 177 -6.75 -6.97 1.06
N LYS A 178 -5.79 -7.78 1.50
CA LYS A 178 -4.95 -8.57 0.60
C LYS A 178 -5.76 -9.61 -0.15
N GLU A 179 -6.56 -10.41 0.55
CA GLU A 179 -7.45 -11.42 -0.03
C GLU A 179 -8.42 -10.77 -1.04
N TYR A 180 -9.06 -9.67 -0.66
CA TYR A 180 -9.93 -8.90 -1.54
C TYR A 180 -9.20 -8.38 -2.79
N SER A 181 -7.97 -7.90 -2.64
CA SER A 181 -7.17 -7.44 -3.78
C SER A 181 -6.84 -8.58 -4.74
N GLU A 182 -6.46 -9.75 -4.23
CA GLU A 182 -6.17 -10.94 -5.03
C GLU A 182 -7.41 -11.43 -5.80
N GLU A 183 -8.57 -11.48 -5.15
CA GLU A 183 -9.85 -11.90 -5.76
C GLU A 183 -10.29 -10.98 -6.90
N ASN A 184 -10.01 -9.68 -6.80
CA ASN A 184 -10.42 -8.67 -7.78
C ASN A 184 -9.31 -8.27 -8.75
N SER A 185 -8.14 -8.90 -8.69
CA SER A 185 -6.97 -8.54 -9.53
C SER A 185 -6.49 -7.09 -9.31
N TYR A 186 -6.64 -6.58 -8.11
CA TYR A 186 -6.05 -5.31 -7.66
C TYR A 186 -4.66 -5.52 -7.08
N ILE A 187 -3.89 -4.46 -6.97
CA ILE A 187 -2.58 -4.51 -6.33
C ILE A 187 -2.73 -4.24 -4.84
N PHE A 188 -2.24 -5.15 -3.99
CA PHE A 188 -2.08 -4.88 -2.57
C PHE A 188 -0.66 -4.38 -2.30
N PHE A 189 -0.54 -3.11 -1.91
CA PHE A 189 0.75 -2.47 -1.64
C PHE A 189 1.06 -2.52 -0.15
N ASP A 190 1.79 -3.56 0.25
CA ASP A 190 2.19 -3.76 1.65
C ASP A 190 3.63 -3.30 1.89
N ILE A 191 3.74 -2.14 2.53
CA ILE A 191 4.98 -1.55 3.00
C ILE A 191 4.99 -1.40 4.52
N SER A 192 4.07 -2.03 5.22
CA SER A 192 3.91 -1.86 6.66
C SER A 192 5.16 -2.25 7.46
N SER A 193 5.88 -3.29 7.01
CA SER A 193 7.12 -3.76 7.64
C SER A 193 8.24 -2.71 7.63
N GLU A 194 8.28 -1.83 6.64
CA GLU A 194 9.29 -0.76 6.54
C GLU A 194 9.16 0.29 7.66
N PHE A 195 8.00 0.33 8.31
CA PHE A 195 7.67 1.33 9.32
C PHE A 195 7.45 0.74 10.72
N LYS A 196 7.65 -0.58 10.87
CA LYS A 196 7.54 -1.28 12.15
C LYS A 196 8.89 -1.35 12.87
N ASP A 197 8.84 -1.24 14.21
CA ASP A 197 9.94 -1.59 15.10
C ASP A 197 10.00 -3.12 15.34
N GLU A 198 10.93 -3.55 16.20
CA GLU A 198 11.12 -4.98 16.53
C GLU A 198 9.90 -5.61 17.22
N GLU A 199 9.05 -4.82 17.88
CA GLU A 199 7.81 -5.25 18.50
C GLU A 199 6.60 -5.21 17.55
N GLY A 200 6.80 -4.79 16.30
CA GLY A 200 5.75 -4.69 15.29
C GLY A 200 4.88 -3.43 15.39
N ASN A 201 5.31 -2.44 16.16
CA ASN A 201 4.65 -1.16 16.31
C ASN A 201 5.24 -0.12 15.35
N LEU A 202 4.55 1.02 15.17
CA LEU A 202 5.11 2.16 14.46
C LEU A 202 6.45 2.56 15.09
N ALA A 203 7.52 2.50 14.31
CA ALA A 203 8.84 2.90 14.76
C ALA A 203 8.87 4.40 15.11
N ARG A 204 9.50 4.72 16.22
CA ARG A 204 9.51 6.08 16.80
C ARG A 204 10.01 7.15 15.83
N GLU A 205 10.93 6.79 14.96
CA GLU A 205 11.49 7.72 13.96
C GLU A 205 10.49 8.21 12.93
N PHE A 206 9.34 7.53 12.78
CA PHE A 206 8.26 7.86 11.85
C PHE A 206 7.02 8.44 12.52
N ASP A 207 6.94 8.38 13.86
CA ASP A 207 5.81 8.91 14.65
C ASP A 207 5.87 10.44 14.72
N ALA A 208 4.77 11.12 14.45
CA ALA A 208 4.62 12.57 14.65
C ALA A 208 4.52 12.97 16.13
N GLY A 209 4.43 12.00 17.05
CA GLY A 209 4.38 12.20 18.48
C GLY A 209 3.02 11.90 19.13
N ASP A 210 2.01 11.55 18.33
CA ASP A 210 0.67 11.17 18.82
C ASP A 210 0.36 9.68 18.67
N GLY A 211 1.30 8.90 18.16
CA GLY A 211 1.20 7.47 17.97
C GLY A 211 0.31 7.02 16.81
N LEU A 212 -0.25 7.96 16.05
CA LEU A 212 -1.19 7.71 14.96
C LEU A 212 -0.72 8.33 13.64
N HIS A 213 -0.30 9.60 13.68
CA HIS A 213 0.13 10.33 12.49
C HIS A 213 1.64 10.20 12.26
N PHE A 214 2.06 10.47 11.04
CA PHE A 214 3.43 10.30 10.59
C PHE A 214 4.14 11.65 10.45
N ASN A 215 5.44 11.62 10.66
CA ASN A 215 6.31 12.78 10.49
C ASN A 215 6.92 12.85 9.08
N GLN A 216 7.73 13.86 8.82
CA GLN A 216 8.37 14.09 7.53
C GLN A 216 9.25 12.90 7.07
N ASN A 217 9.96 12.22 8.00
CA ASN A 217 10.82 11.09 7.66
C ASN A 217 10.02 9.92 7.04
N PHE A 218 8.82 9.67 7.58
CA PHE A 218 7.89 8.70 7.02
C PHE A 218 7.56 9.03 5.56
N TYR A 219 7.10 10.24 5.29
CA TYR A 219 6.63 10.60 3.94
C TYR A 219 7.76 10.63 2.92
N GLN A 220 8.97 11.02 3.30
CA GLN A 220 10.15 10.89 2.44
C GLN A 220 10.44 9.42 2.09
N ARG A 221 10.41 8.53 3.09
CA ARG A 221 10.59 7.09 2.86
C ARG A 221 9.46 6.49 2.04
N TYR A 222 8.23 6.90 2.29
CA TYR A 222 7.05 6.47 1.56
C TYR A 222 7.15 6.78 0.06
N ILE A 223 7.52 7.98 -0.31
CA ILE A 223 7.74 8.36 -1.73
C ILE A 223 8.87 7.53 -2.35
N GLN A 224 9.96 7.26 -1.63
CA GLN A 224 11.03 6.39 -2.12
C GLN A 224 10.52 4.97 -2.41
N LEU A 225 9.69 4.41 -1.54
CA LEU A 225 9.09 3.08 -1.73
C LEU A 225 8.12 3.06 -2.91
N LEU A 226 7.30 4.08 -3.09
CA LEU A 226 6.43 4.22 -4.26
C LEU A 226 7.24 4.24 -5.56
N ILE A 227 8.33 5.01 -5.61
CA ILE A 227 9.22 5.08 -6.77
C ILE A 227 9.94 3.75 -7.01
N GLN A 228 10.38 3.09 -5.94
CA GLN A 228 11.10 1.82 -6.01
C GLN A 228 10.21 0.68 -6.52
N TYR A 229 8.98 0.59 -6.04
CA TYR A 229 8.09 -0.53 -6.33
C TYR A 229 7.12 -0.25 -7.47
N GLN A 230 6.76 1.00 -7.72
CA GLN A 230 5.80 1.44 -8.76
C GLN A 230 4.55 0.53 -8.84
N PRO A 231 3.84 0.30 -7.71
CA PRO A 231 2.69 -0.59 -7.67
C PRO A 231 1.56 -0.17 -8.60
#